data_2ec7c4a19813fccf0b721bfbb9473aed
#
_entry.id   2ec7c4a19813fccf0b721bfbb9473aed
#
_cell.length_a   1.000
_cell.length_b   1.000
_cell.length_c   1.000
_cell.angle_alpha   90.00
_cell.angle_beta   90.00
_cell.angle_gamma   90.00
#
_symmetry.space_group_name_H-M   'P 1'
#
loop_
_entity.id
_entity.type
_entity.pdbx_description
1 polymer ?
#
loop_
_entity_poly.entity_id
_entity_poly.type
_entity_poly.pdbx_seq_one_letter_code
_entity_poly.pdbx_strand_id
1 'polypeptide(L)'
;MIASILAIARRYIILFGLIKFCAGLIIGFGLGVYFLPIIIAEKGLSEAELTALSAAADSQKVWRGTFAHDLPASDVFHWGEGRIHLTKDRVWLDGAVSPGPDYRLYLTKDIVRTKEGFETARASAVQIGPIKAFENFSLNMPDSIYISDYGAVLI
;
A
#
# COMPACT_ATOMS: atom_id res chain seq x y z
N MET A 1 -25.65 -36.62 -12.56
CA MET A 1 -25.20 -35.21 -12.56
C MET A 1 -24.02 -34.96 -13.49
N ILE A 2 -22.86 -35.62 -13.34
CA ILE A 2 -21.68 -35.44 -14.21
C ILE A 2 -21.99 -35.79 -15.68
N ALA A 3 -22.69 -36.91 -15.98
CA ALA A 3 -23.07 -37.30 -17.33
C ALA A 3 -23.95 -36.27 -18.04
N SER A 4 -24.86 -35.61 -17.29
CA SER A 4 -25.73 -34.55 -17.82
C SER A 4 -24.94 -33.29 -18.19
N ILE A 5 -23.96 -32.92 -17.37
CA ILE A 5 -23.06 -31.79 -17.63
C ILE A 5 -22.20 -32.05 -18.87
N LEU A 6 -21.67 -33.26 -19.02
CA LEU A 6 -20.88 -33.66 -20.19
C LEU A 6 -21.72 -33.65 -21.48
N ALA A 7 -22.98 -34.07 -21.43
CA ALA A 7 -23.90 -34.04 -22.58
C ALA A 7 -24.21 -32.59 -23.02
N ILE A 8 -24.44 -31.70 -22.07
CA ILE A 8 -24.65 -30.26 -22.33
C ILE A 8 -23.35 -29.64 -22.90
N ALA A 9 -22.21 -29.94 -22.32
CA ALA A 9 -20.93 -29.41 -22.77
C ALA A 9 -20.60 -29.86 -24.22
N ARG A 10 -20.94 -31.09 -24.61
CA ARG A 10 -20.78 -31.57 -26.00
C ARG A 10 -21.74 -30.88 -26.97
N ARG A 11 -22.97 -30.62 -26.55
CA ARG A 11 -23.96 -29.94 -27.39
C ARG A 11 -23.63 -28.47 -27.67
N TYR A 12 -23.04 -27.81 -26.67
CA TYR A 12 -22.71 -26.37 -26.73
C TYR A 12 -21.22 -26.12 -26.50
N ILE A 13 -20.38 -26.86 -27.22
CA ILE A 13 -18.91 -26.89 -26.99
C ILE A 13 -18.28 -25.50 -27.07
N ILE A 14 -18.72 -24.67 -28.01
CA ILE A 14 -18.21 -23.30 -28.20
C ILE A 14 -18.59 -22.42 -26.98
N LEU A 15 -19.86 -22.48 -26.56
CA LEU A 15 -20.36 -21.71 -25.42
C LEU A 15 -19.64 -22.14 -24.12
N PHE A 16 -19.47 -23.45 -23.93
CA PHE A 16 -18.76 -23.98 -22.77
C PHE A 16 -17.28 -23.59 -22.76
N GLY A 17 -16.63 -23.58 -23.93
CA GLY A 17 -15.27 -23.08 -24.09
C GLY A 17 -15.16 -21.59 -23.77
N LEU A 18 -16.11 -20.78 -24.26
CA LEU A 18 -16.15 -19.35 -23.98
C LEU A 18 -16.34 -19.04 -22.49
N ILE A 19 -17.24 -19.76 -21.82
CA ILE A 19 -17.46 -19.60 -20.36
C ILE A 19 -16.19 -19.91 -19.60
N LYS A 20 -15.50 -21.01 -19.91
CA LYS A 20 -14.22 -21.36 -19.26
C LYS A 20 -13.13 -20.31 -19.53
N PHE A 21 -13.05 -19.83 -20.77
CA PHE A 21 -12.10 -18.78 -21.13
C PHE A 21 -12.34 -17.51 -20.34
N CYS A 22 -13.60 -17.02 -20.29
CA CYS A 22 -13.96 -15.84 -19.52
C CYS A 22 -13.71 -16.02 -18.01
N ALA A 23 -14.04 -17.18 -17.45
CA ALA A 23 -13.78 -17.50 -16.05
C ALA A 23 -12.26 -17.51 -15.76
N GLY A 24 -11.46 -18.15 -16.63
CA GLY A 24 -10.01 -18.15 -16.52
C GLY A 24 -9.40 -16.75 -16.62
N LEU A 25 -9.94 -15.91 -17.50
CA LEU A 25 -9.51 -14.54 -17.67
C LEU A 25 -9.80 -13.68 -16.42
N ILE A 26 -10.99 -13.81 -15.84
CA ILE A 26 -11.38 -13.09 -14.60
C ILE A 26 -10.47 -13.53 -13.44
N ILE A 27 -10.29 -14.83 -13.26
CA ILE A 27 -9.43 -15.36 -12.19
C ILE A 27 -7.97 -14.94 -12.42
N GLY A 28 -7.46 -15.09 -13.64
CA GLY A 28 -6.09 -14.72 -13.99
C GLY A 28 -5.83 -13.22 -13.83
N PHE A 29 -6.79 -12.37 -14.19
CA PHE A 29 -6.71 -10.94 -13.96
C PHE A 29 -6.67 -10.61 -12.47
N GLY A 30 -7.56 -11.19 -11.67
CA GLY A 30 -7.57 -11.00 -10.21
C GLY A 30 -6.26 -11.41 -9.54
N LEU A 31 -5.74 -12.59 -9.91
CA LEU A 31 -4.44 -13.06 -9.43
C LEU A 31 -3.31 -12.14 -9.89
N GLY A 32 -3.34 -11.67 -11.13
CA GLY A 32 -2.36 -10.75 -11.68
C GLY A 32 -2.31 -9.43 -10.91
N VAL A 33 -3.46 -8.83 -10.64
CA VAL A 33 -3.55 -7.58 -9.85
C VAL A 33 -3.01 -7.77 -8.43
N TYR A 34 -3.26 -8.93 -7.81
CA TYR A 34 -2.79 -9.22 -6.46
C TYR A 34 -1.29 -9.54 -6.40
N PHE A 35 -0.80 -10.42 -7.28
CA PHE A 35 0.58 -10.90 -7.22
C PHE A 35 1.59 -9.99 -7.91
N LEU A 36 1.19 -9.23 -8.92
CA LEU A 36 2.12 -8.37 -9.66
C LEU A 36 2.84 -7.35 -8.76
N PRO A 37 2.16 -6.61 -7.86
CA PRO A 37 2.85 -5.69 -6.96
C PRO A 37 3.88 -6.39 -6.09
N ILE A 38 3.62 -7.62 -5.63
CA ILE A 38 4.54 -8.40 -4.80
C ILE A 38 5.79 -8.79 -5.60
N ILE A 39 5.61 -9.20 -6.86
CA ILE A 39 6.72 -9.65 -7.73
C ILE A 39 7.64 -8.50 -8.14
N ILE A 40 7.07 -7.30 -8.39
CA ILE A 40 7.82 -6.13 -8.82
C ILE A 40 8.21 -5.19 -7.68
N ALA A 41 7.88 -5.55 -6.43
CA ALA A 41 8.22 -4.75 -5.26
C ALA A 41 9.71 -4.46 -5.20
N GLU A 42 10.05 -3.22 -4.93
CA GLU A 42 11.43 -2.84 -4.64
C GLU A 42 11.84 -3.39 -3.27
N LYS A 43 13.13 -3.65 -3.10
CA LYS A 43 13.66 -4.06 -1.80
C LYS A 43 13.61 -2.87 -0.84
N GLY A 44 13.03 -3.08 0.34
CA GLY A 44 13.07 -2.11 1.42
C GLY A 44 14.45 -1.94 2.03
N LEU A 45 14.55 -1.03 2.98
CA LEU A 45 15.78 -0.79 3.73
C LEU A 45 16.17 -2.01 4.56
N SER A 46 17.45 -2.33 4.56
CA SER A 46 18.02 -3.32 5.47
C SER A 46 18.09 -2.79 6.91
N GLU A 47 18.23 -3.67 7.88
CA GLU A 47 18.43 -3.32 9.29
C GLU A 47 19.61 -2.35 9.49
N ALA A 48 20.69 -2.52 8.73
CA ALA A 48 21.86 -1.64 8.79
C ALA A 48 21.52 -0.22 8.29
N GLU A 49 20.73 -0.12 7.21
CA GLU A 49 20.29 1.17 6.67
C GLU A 49 19.28 1.86 7.59
N LEU A 50 18.34 1.12 8.21
CA LEU A 50 17.44 1.65 9.23
C LEU A 50 18.21 2.20 10.44
N THR A 51 19.20 1.45 10.92
CA THR A 51 20.06 1.86 12.02
C THR A 51 20.84 3.13 11.66
N ALA A 52 21.41 3.17 10.46
CA ALA A 52 22.15 4.34 9.98
C ALA A 52 21.26 5.58 9.85
N LEU A 53 20.03 5.42 9.32
CA LEU A 53 19.06 6.51 9.23
C LEU A 53 18.65 7.02 10.62
N SER A 54 18.40 6.12 11.54
CA SER A 54 18.04 6.47 12.92
C SER A 54 19.15 7.23 13.62
N ALA A 55 20.39 6.78 13.47
CA ALA A 55 21.57 7.46 14.03
C ALA A 55 21.81 8.85 13.39
N ALA A 56 21.65 8.96 12.08
CA ALA A 56 21.75 10.24 11.37
C ALA A 56 20.65 11.22 11.81
N ALA A 57 19.49 10.70 12.13
CA ALA A 57 18.36 11.49 12.58
C ALA A 57 18.49 12.02 14.02
N ASP A 58 19.35 11.43 14.87
CA ASP A 58 19.56 11.90 16.25
C ASP A 58 20.11 13.33 16.34
N SER A 59 20.76 13.80 15.28
CA SER A 59 21.25 15.19 15.16
C SER A 59 20.22 16.17 14.59
N GLN A 60 19.02 15.70 14.24
CA GLN A 60 17.98 16.49 13.56
C GLN A 60 16.66 16.46 14.35
N LYS A 61 15.75 17.38 14.00
CA LYS A 61 14.37 17.28 14.46
C LYS A 61 13.67 16.14 13.75
N VAL A 62 13.19 15.14 14.52
CA VAL A 62 12.48 13.96 14.02
C VAL A 62 11.04 13.99 14.53
N TRP A 63 10.10 13.89 13.60
CA TRP A 63 8.69 13.60 13.91
C TRP A 63 8.47 12.09 13.82
N ARG A 64 7.67 11.54 14.72
CA ARG A 64 7.42 10.11 14.80
C ARG A 64 5.93 9.84 14.92
N GLY A 65 5.48 8.79 14.27
CA GLY A 65 4.14 8.26 14.36
C GLY A 65 4.16 6.74 14.36
N THR A 66 3.01 6.14 14.61
CA THR A 66 2.83 4.68 14.56
C THR A 66 1.65 4.38 13.67
N PHE A 67 1.83 3.46 12.71
CA PHE A 67 0.72 2.91 11.96
C PHE A 67 -0.04 1.93 12.85
N ALA A 68 -1.36 2.12 12.93
CA ALA A 68 -2.26 1.24 13.65
C ALA A 68 -2.86 0.23 12.68
N HIS A 69 -2.68 -1.05 12.98
CA HIS A 69 -3.17 -2.16 12.16
C HIS A 69 -4.70 -2.27 12.17
N ASP A 70 -5.33 -1.88 13.26
CA ASP A 70 -6.75 -2.10 13.57
C ASP A 70 -7.64 -0.87 13.39
N LEU A 71 -7.34 -0.06 12.38
CA LEU A 71 -8.20 1.08 12.04
C LEU A 71 -9.52 0.59 11.37
N PRO A 72 -10.62 1.37 11.46
CA PRO A 72 -11.89 1.02 10.81
C PRO A 72 -11.83 0.79 9.31
N ALA A 73 -10.83 1.37 8.63
CA ALA A 73 -10.58 1.17 7.20
C ALA A 73 -9.55 0.06 6.90
N SER A 74 -8.97 -0.55 7.93
CA SER A 74 -8.04 -1.68 7.77
C SER A 74 -8.80 -3.00 7.63
N ASP A 75 -8.30 -3.88 6.78
CA ASP A 75 -8.78 -5.25 6.59
C ASP A 75 -7.60 -6.20 6.33
N VAL A 76 -7.90 -7.45 5.97
CA VAL A 76 -6.88 -8.48 5.67
C VAL A 76 -5.95 -8.07 4.50
N PHE A 77 -6.44 -7.22 3.60
CA PHE A 77 -5.72 -6.77 2.41
C PHE A 77 -5.16 -5.35 2.52
N HIS A 78 -5.62 -4.57 3.52
CA HIS A 78 -5.24 -3.16 3.69
C HIS A 78 -4.89 -2.89 5.13
N TRP A 79 -3.62 -2.97 5.46
CA TRP A 79 -3.09 -2.72 6.79
C TRP A 79 -1.68 -2.13 6.72
N GLY A 80 -1.27 -1.48 7.79
CA GLY A 80 0.09 -1.02 7.99
C GLY A 80 0.45 -1.11 9.46
N GLU A 81 1.69 -1.47 9.76
CA GLU A 81 2.21 -1.56 11.10
C GLU A 81 3.64 -1.04 11.18
N GLY A 82 4.04 -0.59 12.34
CA GLY A 82 5.38 -0.10 12.58
C GLY A 82 5.45 1.39 12.85
N ARG A 83 6.67 1.91 12.92
CA ARG A 83 6.96 3.30 13.24
C ARG A 83 7.36 4.08 12.00
N ILE A 84 6.68 5.19 11.76
CA ILE A 84 7.02 6.14 10.72
C ILE A 84 7.86 7.26 11.31
N HIS A 85 8.93 7.60 10.66
CA HIS A 85 9.85 8.66 11.03
C HIS A 85 9.94 9.68 9.90
N LEU A 86 9.95 10.96 10.24
CA LEU A 86 10.06 12.04 9.28
C LEU A 86 11.16 13.01 9.74
N THR A 87 12.03 13.36 8.83
CA THR A 87 12.98 14.46 8.95
C THR A 87 12.71 15.46 7.83
N LYS A 88 13.39 16.59 7.86
CA LYS A 88 13.26 17.59 6.79
C LYS A 88 13.48 17.00 5.39
N ASP A 89 14.35 16.02 5.26
CA ASP A 89 14.86 15.52 3.99
C ASP A 89 14.28 14.15 3.62
N ARG A 90 13.68 13.42 4.60
CA ARG A 90 13.32 12.02 4.41
C ARG A 90 12.17 11.58 5.28
N VAL A 91 11.39 10.64 4.77
CA VAL A 91 10.45 9.84 5.53
C VAL A 91 10.78 8.37 5.36
N TRP A 92 10.72 7.59 6.44
CA TRP A 92 10.93 6.14 6.36
C TRP A 92 10.04 5.40 7.37
N LEU A 93 9.67 4.19 6.99
CA LEU A 93 8.95 3.24 7.84
C LEU A 93 9.93 2.21 8.39
N ASP A 94 9.88 1.98 9.69
CA ASP A 94 10.42 0.80 10.37
C ASP A 94 9.23 -0.11 10.67
N GLY A 95 8.93 -1.00 9.72
CA GLY A 95 7.73 -1.84 9.74
C GLY A 95 7.27 -2.28 8.37
N ALA A 96 6.00 -2.63 8.23
CA ALA A 96 5.44 -3.17 7.01
C ALA A 96 4.06 -2.60 6.66
N VAL A 97 3.72 -2.68 5.39
CA VAL A 97 2.38 -2.43 4.86
C VAL A 97 1.94 -3.62 4.01
N SER A 98 0.64 -3.89 3.96
CA SER A 98 0.11 -4.94 3.10
C SER A 98 0.52 -4.70 1.64
N PRO A 99 0.82 -5.75 0.86
CA PRO A 99 1.04 -5.59 -0.57
C PRO A 99 -0.21 -5.07 -1.28
N GLY A 100 -0.02 -4.13 -2.19
CA GLY A 100 -1.13 -3.59 -2.96
C GLY A 100 -0.65 -2.74 -4.15
N PRO A 101 -1.51 -2.49 -5.13
CA PRO A 101 -1.17 -1.70 -6.28
C PRO A 101 -1.19 -0.20 -5.94
N ASP A 102 -0.19 0.52 -6.44
CA ASP A 102 -0.13 2.00 -6.48
C ASP A 102 -0.34 2.72 -5.14
N TYR A 103 0.25 2.21 -4.05
CA TYR A 103 0.25 2.91 -2.77
C TYR A 103 1.05 4.21 -2.84
N ARG A 104 0.54 5.22 -2.16
CA ARG A 104 1.14 6.56 -2.08
C ARG A 104 1.13 7.07 -0.66
N LEU A 105 2.23 7.69 -0.26
CA LEU A 105 2.32 8.34 1.04
C LEU A 105 1.78 9.77 0.96
N TYR A 106 0.92 10.10 1.89
CA TYR A 106 0.36 11.44 2.06
C TYR A 106 0.64 12.00 3.45
N LEU A 107 0.77 13.31 3.54
CA LEU A 107 0.65 14.05 4.79
C LEU A 107 -0.73 14.69 4.85
N THR A 108 -1.38 14.59 5.99
CA THR A 108 -2.71 15.15 6.26
C THR A 108 -2.67 16.01 7.51
N LYS A 109 -3.54 17.04 7.59
CA LYS A 109 -3.61 17.92 8.77
C LYS A 109 -4.11 17.18 9.99
N ASP A 110 -5.10 16.32 9.79
CA ASP A 110 -5.77 15.56 10.84
C ASP A 110 -5.58 14.05 10.62
N ILE A 111 -5.77 13.26 11.67
CA ILE A 111 -5.74 11.80 11.59
C ILE A 111 -6.97 11.32 10.80
N VAL A 112 -6.72 10.66 9.68
CA VAL A 112 -7.73 10.03 8.84
C VAL A 112 -7.85 8.56 9.20
N ARG A 113 -9.06 8.10 9.52
CA ARG A 113 -9.34 6.72 9.97
C ARG A 113 -10.30 5.97 9.06
N THR A 114 -10.96 6.65 8.13
CA THR A 114 -11.96 6.07 7.23
C THR A 114 -11.76 6.58 5.81
N LYS A 115 -12.34 5.87 4.86
CA LYS A 115 -12.30 6.26 3.44
C LYS A 115 -12.98 7.61 3.22
N GLU A 116 -14.11 7.84 3.84
CA GLU A 116 -14.86 9.10 3.76
C GLU A 116 -14.07 10.27 4.35
N GLY A 117 -13.33 9.99 5.43
CA GLY A 117 -12.38 10.94 6.03
C GLY A 117 -11.28 11.35 5.06
N PHE A 118 -10.74 10.38 4.30
CA PHE A 118 -9.73 10.67 3.28
C PHE A 118 -10.29 11.50 2.12
N GLU A 119 -11.45 11.17 1.61
CA GLU A 119 -12.09 11.95 0.54
C GLU A 119 -12.28 13.42 0.94
N THR A 120 -12.61 13.66 2.22
CA THR A 120 -12.73 15.01 2.77
C THR A 120 -11.36 15.70 2.91
N ALA A 121 -10.35 14.97 3.40
CA ALA A 121 -9.01 15.51 3.64
C ALA A 121 -8.19 15.68 2.35
N ARG A 122 -8.55 15.00 1.28
CA ARG A 122 -7.80 14.88 0.02
C ARG A 122 -7.41 16.23 -0.59
N ALA A 123 -8.29 17.21 -0.53
CA ALA A 123 -8.03 18.55 -1.08
C ALA A 123 -6.88 19.29 -0.36
N SER A 124 -6.60 18.95 0.91
CA SER A 124 -5.54 19.54 1.73
C SER A 124 -4.39 18.58 2.00
N ALA A 125 -4.51 17.33 1.59
CA ALA A 125 -3.45 16.32 1.71
C ALA A 125 -2.33 16.58 0.70
N VAL A 126 -1.10 16.38 1.13
CA VAL A 126 0.06 16.49 0.25
C VAL A 126 0.65 15.11 0.01
N GLN A 127 0.74 14.73 -1.27
CA GLN A 127 1.36 13.49 -1.68
C GLN A 127 2.87 13.64 -1.66
N ILE A 128 3.56 12.75 -0.95
CA ILE A 128 5.03 12.69 -0.90
C ILE A 128 5.57 11.87 -2.05
N GLY A 129 5.01 10.68 -2.28
CA GLY A 129 5.47 9.82 -3.35
C GLY A 129 4.84 8.43 -3.36
N PRO A 130 5.15 7.62 -4.39
CA PRO A 130 4.71 6.24 -4.47
C PRO A 130 5.51 5.35 -3.51
N ILE A 131 4.83 4.40 -2.88
CA ILE A 131 5.46 3.35 -2.08
C ILE A 131 5.66 2.14 -2.98
N LYS A 132 6.90 1.71 -3.14
CA LYS A 132 7.27 0.60 -4.00
C LYS A 132 7.84 -0.61 -3.23
N ALA A 133 8.24 -0.41 -1.97
CA ALA A 133 8.62 -1.46 -1.06
C ALA A 133 7.56 -1.59 0.04
N PHE A 134 7.18 -2.82 0.38
CA PHE A 134 6.14 -3.07 1.38
C PHE A 134 6.71 -3.24 2.79
N GLU A 135 8.02 -3.34 2.92
CA GLU A 135 8.74 -3.39 4.19
C GLU A 135 9.79 -2.28 4.21
N ASN A 136 9.92 -1.61 5.33
CA ASN A 136 11.00 -0.67 5.60
C ASN A 136 11.24 0.33 4.45
N PHE A 137 10.19 0.90 3.88
CA PHE A 137 10.34 1.84 2.78
C PHE A 137 10.93 3.18 3.22
N SER A 138 11.55 3.88 2.27
CA SER A 138 12.02 5.26 2.46
C SER A 138 11.71 6.11 1.23
N LEU A 139 11.28 7.35 1.47
CA LEU A 139 11.04 8.36 0.43
C LEU A 139 11.76 9.66 0.79
N ASN A 140 12.18 10.39 -0.23
CA ASN A 140 12.69 11.74 -0.03
C ASN A 140 11.54 12.70 0.30
N MET A 141 11.76 13.61 1.24
CA MET A 141 10.82 14.68 1.55
C MET A 141 11.09 15.86 0.61
N PRO A 142 10.08 16.37 -0.10
CA PRO A 142 10.25 17.57 -0.91
C PRO A 142 10.57 18.81 -0.05
N ASP A 143 11.52 19.63 -0.49
CA ASP A 143 11.97 20.84 0.24
C ASP A 143 10.87 21.87 0.52
N SER A 144 9.80 21.84 -0.27
CA SER A 144 8.65 22.74 -0.14
C SER A 144 7.71 22.39 1.00
N ILE A 145 7.94 21.27 1.71
CA ILE A 145 7.03 20.75 2.73
C ILE A 145 7.52 21.13 4.12
N TYR A 146 6.66 21.79 4.87
CA TYR A 146 6.84 22.05 6.29
C TYR A 146 6.08 20.99 7.09
N ILE A 147 6.80 19.98 7.62
CA ILE A 147 6.19 18.85 8.35
C ILE A 147 5.32 19.31 9.53
N SER A 148 5.68 20.44 10.16
CA SER A 148 4.92 21.03 11.26
C SER A 148 3.49 21.42 10.92
N ASP A 149 3.16 21.55 9.64
CA ASP A 149 1.82 21.94 9.17
C ASP A 149 0.86 20.73 9.07
N TYR A 150 1.39 19.53 9.33
CA TYR A 150 0.67 18.25 9.21
C TYR A 150 0.68 17.50 10.54
N GLY A 151 -0.41 16.79 10.80
CA GLY A 151 -0.61 16.04 12.03
C GLY A 151 -0.57 14.52 11.84
N ALA A 152 -0.64 14.03 10.59
CA ALA A 152 -0.67 12.60 10.33
C ALA A 152 -0.04 12.22 8.99
N VAL A 153 0.31 10.94 8.89
CA VAL A 153 0.76 10.25 7.69
C VAL A 153 -0.28 9.21 7.31
N LEU A 154 -0.59 9.12 6.02
CA LEU A 154 -1.56 8.19 5.45
C LEU A 154 -0.97 7.48 4.23
N ILE A 155 -1.34 6.23 4.04
CA ILE A 155 -1.05 5.41 2.86
C ILE A 155 -2.36 4.96 2.23
#